data_8bfce94fc92bfa8a13926d29ff214afc
#
_entry.id   8bfce94fc92bfa8a13926d29ff214afc
#
_cell.length_a   1.000
_cell.length_b   1.000
_cell.length_c   1.000
_cell.angle_alpha   90.00
_cell.angle_beta   90.00
_cell.angle_gamma   90.00
#
_symmetry.space_group_name_H-M   'P 1'
#
loop_
_entity.id
_entity.type
_entity.pdbx_description
1 polymer ?
#
loop_
_entity_poly.entity_id
_entity_poly.type
_entity_poly.pdbx_seq_one_letter_code
_entity_poly.pdbx_strand_id
1 'polypeptide(L)'
;MDNQLNRGLLSTANINRALIDPLRASKRTRLLAVASRSLSSAEAYAREWDIPRTHGSYDDLLADPAIDVIYNPLPNNMHAEWTITALRAGKHVLCEKPLALSLEEVDAMIAAAQETGKILTEAFMYRHHPQTLKVKEIVDSGALGKIQLIKG
;
A
#
# COMPACT_ATOMS: atom_id res chain seq x y z
N MET A 1 -9.48 -0.22 23.83
CA MET A 1 -9.97 -0.02 22.46
C MET A 1 -8.96 -0.64 21.54
N ASP A 2 -9.40 -1.53 20.69
CA ASP A 2 -8.52 -2.23 19.74
C ASP A 2 -8.08 -1.23 18.68
N ASN A 3 -6.84 -0.79 18.77
CA ASN A 3 -6.30 0.29 17.93
C ASN A 3 -5.69 -0.28 16.63
N GLN A 4 -6.36 -1.28 16.04
CA GLN A 4 -5.96 -1.88 14.77
C GLN A 4 -6.46 -1.05 13.60
N LEU A 5 -5.58 -0.80 12.61
CA LEU A 5 -5.96 -0.17 11.35
C LEU A 5 -6.57 -1.20 10.39
N ASN A 6 -7.77 -0.92 9.92
CA ASN A 6 -8.45 -1.75 8.93
C ASN A 6 -7.93 -1.45 7.51
N ARG A 7 -7.52 -2.49 6.80
CA ARG A 7 -6.98 -2.39 5.44
C ARG A 7 -7.96 -2.89 4.40
N GLY A 8 -8.02 -2.15 3.30
CA GLY A 8 -8.70 -2.54 2.07
C GLY A 8 -7.71 -2.77 0.93
N LEU A 9 -7.96 -3.79 0.11
CA LEU A 9 -7.19 -4.10 -1.09
C LEU A 9 -7.93 -3.57 -2.33
N LEU A 10 -7.28 -2.68 -3.10
CA LEU A 10 -7.75 -2.28 -4.42
C LEU A 10 -7.34 -3.34 -5.44
N SER A 11 -8.28 -4.18 -5.83
CA SER A 11 -8.14 -5.30 -6.77
C SER A 11 -7.74 -6.65 -6.16
N THR A 12 -7.91 -7.67 -6.97
CA THR A 12 -7.56 -9.07 -6.70
C THR A 12 -6.19 -9.43 -7.31
N ALA A 13 -5.25 -8.49 -7.23
CA ALA A 13 -3.93 -8.64 -7.84
C ALA A 13 -3.11 -9.77 -7.19
N ASN A 14 -2.31 -10.47 -8.00
CA ASN A 14 -1.48 -11.57 -7.51
C ASN A 14 -0.48 -11.14 -6.41
N ILE A 15 0.00 -9.92 -6.45
CA ILE A 15 0.95 -9.39 -5.46
C ILE A 15 0.35 -9.30 -4.05
N ASN A 16 -0.97 -9.23 -3.90
CA ASN A 16 -1.64 -9.22 -2.60
C ASN A 16 -1.25 -10.42 -1.74
N ARG A 17 -0.93 -11.56 -2.35
CA ARG A 17 -0.50 -12.81 -1.65
C ARG A 17 0.70 -12.56 -0.74
N ALA A 18 1.60 -11.68 -1.15
CA ALA A 18 2.77 -11.33 -0.36
C ALA A 18 2.43 -10.53 0.92
N LEU A 19 1.26 -9.90 0.97
CA LEU A 19 0.81 -9.04 2.07
C LEU A 19 -0.18 -9.71 3.02
N ILE A 20 -0.99 -10.64 2.53
CA ILE A 20 -2.11 -11.21 3.29
C ILE A 20 -1.63 -11.87 4.60
N ASP A 21 -0.66 -12.78 4.53
CA ASP A 21 -0.15 -13.46 5.72
C ASP A 21 0.56 -12.52 6.71
N PRO A 22 1.44 -11.59 6.28
CA PRO A 22 2.00 -10.56 7.16
C PRO A 22 0.93 -9.67 7.82
N LEU A 23 -0.13 -9.30 7.09
CA LEU A 23 -1.23 -8.51 7.65
C LEU A 23 -1.99 -9.28 8.74
N ARG A 24 -2.23 -10.56 8.54
CA ARG A 24 -2.88 -11.43 9.52
C ARG A 24 -2.05 -11.66 10.77
N ALA A 25 -0.75 -11.81 10.61
CA ALA A 25 0.18 -11.98 11.73
C ALA A 25 0.35 -10.70 12.58
N SER A 26 0.01 -9.54 12.03
CA SER A 26 0.19 -8.25 12.70
C SER A 26 -0.91 -7.98 13.72
N LYS A 27 -0.52 -7.59 14.94
CA LYS A 27 -1.45 -7.08 15.97
C LYS A 27 -1.87 -5.62 15.74
N ARG A 28 -1.28 -4.93 14.77
CA ARG A 28 -1.49 -3.50 14.51
C ARG A 28 -2.46 -3.22 13.38
N THR A 29 -2.82 -4.23 12.61
CA THR A 29 -3.62 -4.08 11.40
C THR A 29 -4.53 -5.27 11.19
N ARG A 30 -5.65 -5.05 10.50
CA ARG A 30 -6.61 -6.07 10.11
C ARG A 30 -6.90 -5.96 8.62
N LEU A 31 -6.79 -7.04 7.87
CA LEU A 31 -7.31 -7.11 6.51
C LEU A 31 -8.83 -7.25 6.58
N LEU A 32 -9.56 -6.22 6.17
CA LEU A 32 -11.00 -6.14 6.33
C LEU A 32 -11.77 -6.31 5.03
N ALA A 33 -11.26 -5.78 3.91
CA ALA A 33 -12.01 -5.74 2.68
C ALA A 33 -11.13 -5.90 1.43
N VAL A 34 -11.76 -6.37 0.36
CA VAL A 34 -11.20 -6.36 -1.00
C VAL A 34 -12.24 -5.82 -1.98
N ALA A 35 -11.78 -5.04 -2.95
CA ALA A 35 -12.60 -4.57 -4.07
C ALA A 35 -12.13 -5.17 -5.39
N SER A 36 -13.06 -5.26 -6.33
CA SER A 36 -12.77 -5.56 -7.74
C SER A 36 -13.75 -4.78 -8.62
N ARG A 37 -13.43 -4.67 -9.92
CA ARG A 37 -14.37 -4.13 -10.93
C ARG A 37 -15.61 -4.99 -11.13
N SER A 38 -15.66 -6.15 -10.50
CA SER A 38 -16.78 -7.08 -10.51
C SER A 38 -16.96 -7.64 -9.11
N LEU A 39 -18.17 -7.56 -8.58
CA LEU A 39 -18.50 -8.10 -7.27
C LEU A 39 -18.21 -9.60 -7.19
N SER A 40 -18.56 -10.36 -8.23
CA SER A 40 -18.30 -11.81 -8.27
C SER A 40 -16.81 -12.16 -8.17
N SER A 41 -15.94 -11.35 -8.77
CA SER A 41 -14.48 -11.52 -8.67
C SER A 41 -13.98 -11.17 -7.25
N ALA A 42 -14.53 -10.12 -6.65
CA ALA A 42 -14.20 -9.76 -5.26
C ALA A 42 -14.63 -10.87 -4.29
N GLU A 43 -15.84 -11.40 -4.44
CA GLU A 43 -16.38 -12.48 -3.63
C GLU A 43 -15.58 -13.80 -3.77
N ALA A 44 -15.19 -14.17 -5.00
CA ALA A 44 -14.37 -15.35 -5.24
C ALA A 44 -13.01 -15.22 -4.54
N TYR A 45 -12.38 -14.06 -4.68
CA TYR A 45 -11.11 -13.75 -4.02
C TYR A 45 -11.24 -13.71 -2.50
N ALA A 46 -12.30 -13.10 -1.99
CA ALA A 46 -12.55 -13.02 -0.55
C ALA A 46 -12.77 -14.42 0.07
N ARG A 47 -13.46 -15.33 -0.63
CA ARG A 47 -13.61 -16.72 -0.18
C ARG A 47 -12.26 -17.47 -0.17
N GLU A 48 -11.44 -17.30 -1.20
CA GLU A 48 -10.10 -17.92 -1.28
C GLU A 48 -9.21 -17.48 -0.12
N TRP A 49 -9.29 -16.19 0.22
CA TRP A 49 -8.39 -15.56 1.19
C TRP A 49 -9.07 -15.19 2.51
N ASP A 50 -10.26 -15.69 2.81
CA ASP A 50 -11.00 -15.43 4.04
C ASP A 50 -11.00 -13.93 4.42
N ILE A 51 -11.40 -13.06 3.46
CA ILE A 51 -11.50 -11.62 3.65
C ILE A 51 -12.96 -11.28 4.01
N PRO A 52 -13.21 -10.57 5.12
CA PRO A 52 -14.58 -10.41 5.66
C PRO A 52 -15.55 -9.64 4.76
N ARG A 53 -15.06 -8.65 3.98
CA ARG A 53 -15.91 -7.77 3.18
C ARG A 53 -15.48 -7.72 1.73
N THR A 54 -16.46 -7.52 0.84
CA THR A 54 -16.27 -7.38 -0.60
C THR A 54 -16.98 -6.14 -1.13
N HIS A 55 -16.35 -5.49 -2.11
CA HIS A 55 -16.93 -4.37 -2.83
C HIS A 55 -16.84 -4.60 -4.33
N GLY A 56 -17.91 -4.26 -5.06
CA GLY A 56 -18.02 -4.45 -6.51
C GLY A 56 -17.36 -3.35 -7.33
N SER A 57 -16.92 -2.27 -6.66
CA SER A 57 -16.17 -1.18 -7.26
C SER A 57 -15.09 -0.69 -6.30
N TYR A 58 -14.10 0.03 -6.82
CA TYR A 58 -13.08 0.67 -5.99
C TYR A 58 -13.66 1.85 -5.22
N ASP A 59 -14.60 2.58 -5.80
CA ASP A 59 -15.30 3.69 -5.14
C ASP A 59 -16.08 3.22 -3.90
N ASP A 60 -16.78 2.08 -3.97
CA ASP A 60 -17.50 1.52 -2.83
C ASP A 60 -16.55 1.16 -1.68
N LEU A 61 -15.35 0.62 -2.00
CA LEU A 61 -14.33 0.36 -0.99
C LEU A 61 -13.83 1.65 -0.34
N LEU A 62 -13.59 2.69 -1.15
CA LEU A 62 -13.12 3.98 -0.64
C LEU A 62 -14.18 4.70 0.20
N ALA A 63 -15.46 4.49 -0.11
CA ALA A 63 -16.58 5.02 0.64
C ALA A 63 -16.84 4.28 1.97
N ASP A 64 -16.28 3.07 2.19
CA ASP A 64 -16.47 2.33 3.44
C ASP A 64 -15.77 3.05 4.60
N PRO A 65 -16.53 3.59 5.59
CA PRO A 65 -15.94 4.33 6.71
C PRO A 65 -15.13 3.46 7.67
N ALA A 66 -15.28 2.14 7.58
CA ALA A 66 -14.51 1.22 8.42
C ALA A 66 -13.08 0.97 7.89
N ILE A 67 -12.75 1.43 6.70
CA ILE A 67 -11.41 1.29 6.11
C ILE A 67 -10.55 2.49 6.47
N ASP A 68 -9.36 2.25 7.01
CA ASP A 68 -8.37 3.28 7.36
C ASP A 68 -7.26 3.40 6.33
N VAL A 69 -6.84 2.28 5.76
CA VAL A 69 -5.67 2.18 4.87
C VAL A 69 -6.02 1.41 3.61
N ILE A 70 -5.65 1.95 2.47
CA ILE A 70 -5.74 1.29 1.17
C ILE A 70 -4.36 0.76 0.75
N TYR A 71 -4.33 -0.47 0.27
CA TYR A 71 -3.24 -0.98 -0.53
C TYR A 71 -3.62 -0.90 -2.01
N ASN A 72 -2.80 -0.19 -2.79
CA ASN A 72 -3.01 0.03 -4.21
C ASN A 72 -2.02 -0.79 -5.07
N PRO A 73 -2.38 -2.01 -5.50
CA PRO A 73 -1.59 -2.85 -6.40
C PRO A 73 -2.14 -2.84 -7.83
N LEU A 74 -2.79 -1.77 -8.24
CA LEU A 74 -3.35 -1.63 -9.58
C LEU A 74 -2.24 -1.59 -10.64
N PRO A 75 -2.56 -1.66 -11.94
CA PRO A 75 -1.59 -1.35 -12.99
C PRO A 75 -0.99 0.04 -12.81
N ASN A 76 0.29 0.19 -13.17
CA ASN A 76 1.07 1.41 -12.89
C ASN A 76 0.41 2.71 -13.36
N ASN A 77 -0.28 2.67 -14.51
CA ASN A 77 -1.01 3.81 -15.06
C ASN A 77 -2.27 4.20 -14.26
N MET A 78 -2.64 3.43 -13.27
CA MET A 78 -3.78 3.69 -12.37
C MET A 78 -3.33 4.08 -10.96
N HIS A 79 -2.01 4.05 -10.68
CA HIS A 79 -1.49 4.34 -9.35
C HIS A 79 -1.82 5.75 -8.90
N ALA A 80 -1.54 6.76 -9.73
CA ALA A 80 -1.75 8.16 -9.37
C ALA A 80 -3.23 8.46 -9.14
N GLU A 81 -4.10 8.11 -10.09
CA GLU A 81 -5.54 8.35 -10.01
C GLU A 81 -6.13 7.76 -8.71
N TRP A 82 -5.94 6.47 -8.49
CA TRP A 82 -6.58 5.77 -7.36
C TRP A 82 -5.93 6.08 -6.01
N THR A 83 -4.65 6.43 -6.01
CA THR A 83 -3.99 6.93 -4.79
C THR A 83 -4.54 8.29 -4.38
N ILE A 84 -4.65 9.24 -5.32
CA ILE A 84 -5.21 10.57 -5.05
C ILE A 84 -6.67 10.44 -4.59
N THR A 85 -7.46 9.61 -5.26
CA THR A 85 -8.86 9.37 -4.90
C THR A 85 -8.99 8.79 -3.49
N ALA A 86 -8.15 7.80 -3.14
CA ALA A 86 -8.14 7.21 -1.81
C ALA A 86 -7.73 8.22 -0.71
N LEU A 87 -6.70 9.02 -0.95
CA LEU A 87 -6.27 10.08 -0.02
C LEU A 87 -7.39 11.09 0.23
N ARG A 88 -8.06 11.55 -0.83
CA ARG A 88 -9.21 12.47 -0.74
C ARG A 88 -10.45 11.85 -0.09
N ALA A 89 -10.61 10.52 -0.20
CA ALA A 89 -11.59 9.77 0.57
C ALA A 89 -11.21 9.59 2.06
N GLY A 90 -10.11 10.21 2.50
CA GLY A 90 -9.67 10.17 3.89
C GLY A 90 -8.92 8.91 4.29
N LYS A 91 -8.39 8.13 3.33
CA LYS A 91 -7.64 6.91 3.58
C LYS A 91 -6.14 7.15 3.51
N HIS A 92 -5.34 6.46 4.35
CA HIS A 92 -3.91 6.31 4.13
C HIS A 92 -3.67 5.34 2.97
N VAL A 93 -2.55 5.50 2.25
CA VAL A 93 -2.26 4.66 1.08
C VAL A 93 -0.86 4.05 1.13
N LEU A 94 -0.80 2.75 0.90
CA LEU A 94 0.40 2.02 0.50
C LEU A 94 0.25 1.69 -0.99
N CYS A 95 1.03 2.36 -1.85
CA CYS A 95 1.00 2.17 -3.30
C CYS A 95 2.15 1.27 -3.74
N GLU A 96 1.88 0.34 -4.66
CA GLU A 96 2.93 -0.48 -5.27
C GLU A 96 3.91 0.34 -6.09
N LYS A 97 5.09 -0.25 -6.26
CA LYS A 97 6.16 0.32 -7.08
C LYS A 97 5.90 -0.01 -8.58
N PRO A 98 6.32 0.85 -9.50
CA PRO A 98 6.75 2.22 -9.28
C PRO A 98 5.61 3.10 -8.82
N LEU A 99 5.88 4.13 -8.00
CA LEU A 99 4.84 4.97 -7.40
C LEU A 99 3.93 5.59 -8.45
N ALA A 100 4.50 6.08 -9.55
CA ALA A 100 3.78 6.69 -10.68
C ALA A 100 4.60 6.56 -11.97
N LEU A 101 4.05 7.05 -13.10
CA LEU A 101 4.70 7.01 -14.42
C LEU A 101 5.43 8.31 -14.77
N SER A 102 5.18 9.40 -14.06
CA SER A 102 5.84 10.68 -14.28
C SER A 102 6.07 11.43 -12.96
N LEU A 103 6.92 12.46 -13.00
CA LEU A 103 7.16 13.34 -11.85
C LEU A 103 5.92 14.18 -11.52
N GLU A 104 5.18 14.61 -12.51
CA GLU A 104 3.94 15.37 -12.33
C GLU A 104 2.89 14.56 -11.58
N GLU A 105 2.78 13.25 -11.85
CA GLU A 105 1.91 12.35 -11.10
C GLU A 105 2.38 12.20 -9.64
N VAL A 106 3.69 12.06 -9.42
CA VAL A 106 4.26 12.00 -8.06
C VAL A 106 3.95 13.27 -7.29
N ASP A 107 4.17 14.45 -7.89
CA ASP A 107 3.90 15.74 -7.27
C ASP A 107 2.42 15.89 -6.92
N ALA A 108 1.51 15.46 -7.80
CA ALA A 108 0.07 15.47 -7.55
C ALA A 108 -0.33 14.53 -6.39
N MET A 109 0.28 13.35 -6.30
CA MET A 109 0.04 12.40 -5.20
C MET A 109 0.55 12.95 -3.87
N ILE A 110 1.73 13.58 -3.86
CA ILE A 110 2.31 14.22 -2.65
C ILE A 110 1.41 15.38 -2.21
N ALA A 111 0.98 16.23 -3.16
CA ALA A 111 0.08 17.35 -2.87
C ALA A 111 -1.25 16.87 -2.24
N ALA A 112 -1.85 15.80 -2.78
CA ALA A 112 -3.06 15.21 -2.21
C ALA A 112 -2.83 14.65 -0.79
N ALA A 113 -1.68 14.04 -0.54
CA ALA A 113 -1.34 13.55 0.81
C ALA A 113 -1.19 14.70 1.81
N GLN A 114 -0.56 15.82 1.40
CA GLN A 114 -0.42 17.02 2.21
C GLN A 114 -1.78 17.71 2.46
N GLU A 115 -2.61 17.87 1.41
CA GLU A 115 -3.94 18.46 1.48
C GLU A 115 -4.83 17.73 2.49
N THR A 116 -4.79 16.40 2.48
CA THR A 116 -5.66 15.56 3.31
C THR A 116 -5.09 15.21 4.68
N GLY A 117 -3.80 15.46 4.91
CA GLY A 117 -3.08 15.03 6.12
C GLY A 117 -2.95 13.50 6.22
N LYS A 118 -3.10 12.77 5.11
CA LYS A 118 -2.99 11.32 5.06
C LYS A 118 -1.58 10.88 4.66
N ILE A 119 -1.22 9.67 5.08
CA ILE A 119 0.10 9.10 4.77
C ILE A 119 0.03 8.41 3.41
N LEU A 120 0.95 8.75 2.54
CA LEU A 120 1.27 8.02 1.31
C LEU A 120 2.64 7.37 1.46
N THR A 121 2.74 6.10 1.13
CA THR A 121 4.01 5.34 1.13
C THR A 121 4.09 4.46 -0.08
N GLU A 122 5.26 4.42 -0.72
CA GLU A 122 5.57 3.47 -1.78
C GLU A 122 6.03 2.12 -1.19
N ALA A 123 5.59 1.01 -1.79
CA ALA A 123 5.84 -0.34 -1.31
C ALA A 123 7.26 -0.85 -1.65
N PHE A 124 8.28 -0.12 -1.24
CA PHE A 124 9.67 -0.55 -1.33
C PHE A 124 10.04 -1.46 -0.15
N MET A 125 9.73 -2.73 -0.26
CA MET A 125 9.92 -3.73 0.80
C MET A 125 11.35 -3.81 1.31
N TYR A 126 12.35 -3.73 0.42
CA TYR A 126 13.76 -3.84 0.78
C TYR A 126 14.23 -2.78 1.77
N ARG A 127 13.59 -1.60 1.81
CA ARG A 127 13.94 -0.52 2.76
C ARG A 127 13.74 -0.92 4.22
N HIS A 128 12.88 -1.89 4.47
CA HIS A 128 12.55 -2.42 5.79
C HIS A 128 13.23 -3.78 6.08
N HIS A 129 13.97 -4.33 5.11
CA HIS A 129 14.64 -5.61 5.27
C HIS A 129 15.85 -5.47 6.22
N PRO A 130 16.04 -6.39 7.20
CA PRO A 130 17.15 -6.31 8.16
C PRO A 130 18.52 -6.19 7.50
N GLN A 131 18.75 -6.85 6.37
CA GLN A 131 19.99 -6.74 5.60
C GLN A 131 20.24 -5.30 5.13
N THR A 132 19.24 -4.64 4.56
CA THR A 132 19.36 -3.26 4.08
C THR A 132 19.63 -2.30 5.25
N LEU A 133 18.92 -2.48 6.35
CA LEU A 133 19.16 -1.70 7.56
C LEU A 133 20.57 -1.90 8.12
N LYS A 134 21.09 -3.14 8.09
CA LYS A 134 22.45 -3.42 8.53
C LYS A 134 23.51 -2.82 7.58
N VAL A 135 23.28 -2.87 6.28
CA VAL A 135 24.16 -2.20 5.30
C VAL A 135 24.19 -0.69 5.57
N LYS A 136 23.03 -0.08 5.78
CA LYS A 136 22.95 1.35 6.14
C LYS A 136 23.71 1.65 7.41
N GLU A 137 23.55 0.88 8.47
CA GLU A 137 24.29 1.03 9.75
C GLU A 137 25.81 1.01 9.52
N ILE A 138 26.32 0.04 8.74
CA ILE A 138 27.75 -0.08 8.43
C ILE A 138 28.26 1.14 7.66
N VAL A 139 27.50 1.62 6.68
CA VAL A 139 27.85 2.82 5.91
C VAL A 139 27.87 4.05 6.81
N ASP A 140 26.82 4.26 7.60
CA ASP A 140 26.66 5.42 8.48
C ASP A 140 27.72 5.46 9.61
N SER A 141 28.20 4.29 10.05
CA SER A 141 29.27 4.21 11.06
C SER A 141 30.63 4.71 10.59
N GLY A 142 30.80 4.93 9.28
CA GLY A 142 32.08 5.32 8.70
C GLY A 142 33.13 4.19 8.62
N ALA A 143 32.78 2.96 9.01
CA ALA A 143 33.73 1.82 9.02
C ALA A 143 34.31 1.51 7.65
N LEU A 144 33.62 1.88 6.57
CA LEU A 144 34.07 1.70 5.19
C LEU A 144 34.84 2.92 4.63
N GLY A 145 34.98 3.98 5.43
CA GLY A 145 35.53 5.24 4.97
C GLY A 145 34.66 5.90 3.91
N LYS A 146 35.28 6.67 2.99
CA LYS A 146 34.55 7.33 1.89
C LYS A 146 34.12 6.30 0.84
N ILE A 147 32.83 6.11 0.68
CA ILE A 147 32.27 5.24 -0.35
C ILE A 147 32.65 5.79 -1.74
N GLN A 148 33.31 4.96 -2.56
CA GLN A 148 33.75 5.31 -3.91
C GLN A 148 32.83 4.73 -4.99
N LEU A 149 32.26 3.56 -4.74
CA LEU A 149 31.42 2.84 -5.70
C LEU A 149 30.38 1.99 -4.97
N ILE A 150 29.15 2.01 -5.45
CA ILE A 150 28.11 1.05 -5.13
C ILE A 150 27.74 0.32 -6.41
N LYS A 151 27.79 -1.01 -6.38
CA LYS A 151 27.38 -1.85 -7.52
C LYS A 151 26.24 -2.75 -7.05
N GLY A 152 25.11 -2.67 -7.77
CA GLY A 152 23.91 -3.50 -7.58
C GLY A 152 23.68 -4.44 -8.77
#